data_ee9d4638aaaf783b6a14b1e0ba9eb4cb
#
_entry.id   ee9d4638aaaf783b6a14b1e0ba9eb4cb
#
_cell.length_a   1.000
_cell.length_b   1.000
_cell.length_c   1.000
_cell.angle_alpha   90.00
_cell.angle_beta   90.00
_cell.angle_gamma   90.00
#
_symmetry.space_group_name_H-M   'P 1'
#
loop_
_entity.id
_entity.type
_entity.pdbx_description
1 polymer ?
#
loop_
_entity_poly.entity_id
_entity_poly.type
_entity_poly.pdbx_seq_one_letter_code
_entity_poly.pdbx_strand_id
1 'polypeptide(L)'
;MKTFKNLLCFSLMAMGWLQADMLDNFTKAINSYTAKKLNEIKDQVNSANPTKTYTNGILTNIDCKVLKNNFYSVCYSSELKNPIYGVSVLFGDLVDKNNIEKRYEFKTDTRLAKYQQATTQDYTRSGFDRGHFVANDASFDFASNPLRETYRMTNITPEAKNTNRHSVLSVEKEGRNLARKYHQVLVEELTIIKQGYRTFSSKNIAIPSGFWYHYDISLTDSYENAKSECFYIPNDNQKYPLQKMRRDCKEYEWVEKQVVFKNNKNVELNELPKYLNNAKKY
;
A
#
# COMPACT_ATOMS: atom_id res chain seq x y z
N MET A 1 39.07 -25.99 -24.16
CA MET A 1 37.90 -26.20 -23.25
C MET A 1 38.04 -25.62 -21.83
N LYS A 2 39.21 -25.30 -21.31
CA LYS A 2 39.39 -24.71 -19.96
C LYS A 2 39.13 -23.18 -19.90
N THR A 3 39.31 -22.46 -20.99
CA THR A 3 39.15 -21.00 -21.06
C THR A 3 37.68 -20.54 -21.09
N PHE A 4 36.75 -21.34 -21.62
CA PHE A 4 35.34 -21.00 -21.69
C PHE A 4 34.61 -21.14 -20.35
N LYS A 5 35.01 -22.08 -19.47
CA LYS A 5 34.45 -22.26 -18.15
C LYS A 5 34.78 -21.08 -17.19
N ASN A 6 35.98 -20.51 -17.33
CA ASN A 6 36.37 -19.38 -16.49
C ASN A 6 35.63 -18.08 -16.85
N LEU A 7 35.31 -17.87 -18.14
CA LEU A 7 34.59 -16.69 -18.58
C LEU A 7 33.11 -16.71 -18.09
N LEU A 8 32.47 -17.90 -18.08
CA LEU A 8 31.11 -18.06 -17.59
C LEU A 8 31.01 -17.86 -16.05
N CYS A 9 32.00 -18.33 -15.28
CA CYS A 9 32.06 -18.11 -13.84
C CYS A 9 32.27 -16.62 -13.49
N PHE A 10 33.11 -15.91 -14.25
CA PHE A 10 33.31 -14.47 -14.03
C PHE A 10 32.06 -13.65 -14.35
N SER A 11 31.29 -13.99 -15.39
CA SER A 11 30.05 -13.30 -15.74
C SER A 11 28.92 -13.54 -14.71
N LEU A 12 28.81 -14.78 -14.19
CA LEU A 12 27.84 -15.12 -13.16
C LEU A 12 28.20 -14.49 -11.80
N MET A 13 29.48 -14.41 -11.44
CA MET A 13 29.92 -13.67 -10.24
C MET A 13 29.69 -12.16 -10.40
N ALA A 14 30.00 -11.57 -11.55
CA ALA A 14 29.77 -10.15 -11.79
C ALA A 14 28.27 -9.79 -11.74
N MET A 15 27.37 -10.63 -12.28
CA MET A 15 25.93 -10.44 -12.15
C MET A 15 25.45 -10.56 -10.69
N GLY A 16 26.01 -11.48 -9.91
CA GLY A 16 25.70 -11.62 -8.47
C GLY A 16 26.16 -10.42 -7.65
N TRP A 17 27.30 -9.85 -7.97
CA TRP A 17 27.81 -8.64 -7.31
C TRP A 17 27.00 -7.40 -7.68
N LEU A 18 26.61 -7.21 -8.95
CA LEU A 18 25.73 -6.12 -9.38
C LEU A 18 24.36 -6.18 -8.69
N GLN A 19 23.78 -7.39 -8.53
CA GLN A 19 22.52 -7.56 -7.81
C GLN A 19 22.66 -7.27 -6.31
N ALA A 20 23.79 -7.63 -5.70
CA ALA A 20 24.05 -7.38 -4.30
C ALA A 20 24.22 -5.87 -4.03
N ASP A 21 24.97 -5.17 -4.90
CA ASP A 21 25.17 -3.71 -4.80
C ASP A 21 23.87 -2.93 -5.04
N MET A 22 23.07 -3.33 -6.04
CA MET A 22 21.74 -2.73 -6.26
C MET A 22 20.82 -2.89 -5.04
N LEU A 23 20.87 -4.05 -4.41
CA LEU A 23 20.03 -4.34 -3.25
C LEU A 23 20.50 -3.58 -2.00
N ASP A 24 21.81 -3.40 -1.82
CA ASP A 24 22.38 -2.63 -0.72
C ASP A 24 22.08 -1.13 -0.87
N ASN A 25 22.22 -0.60 -2.08
CA ASN A 25 21.87 0.79 -2.41
C ASN A 25 20.38 1.05 -2.24
N PHE A 26 19.51 0.14 -2.68
CA PHE A 26 18.07 0.22 -2.45
C PHE A 26 17.72 0.20 -0.95
N THR A 27 18.39 -0.66 -0.18
CA THR A 27 18.22 -0.71 1.28
C THR A 27 18.64 0.61 1.94
N LYS A 28 19.74 1.22 1.48
CA LYS A 28 20.19 2.54 1.96
C LYS A 28 19.19 3.63 1.60
N ALA A 29 18.69 3.66 0.35
CA ALA A 29 17.69 4.62 -0.10
C ALA A 29 16.39 4.50 0.71
N ILE A 30 15.89 3.27 0.93
CA ILE A 30 14.74 3.00 1.81
C ILE A 30 14.98 3.50 3.22
N ASN A 31 16.13 3.21 3.82
CA ASN A 31 16.43 3.65 5.18
C ASN A 31 16.49 5.18 5.29
N SER A 32 17.06 5.85 4.29
CA SER A 32 17.10 7.32 4.20
C SER A 32 15.70 7.92 4.06
N TYR A 33 14.89 7.40 3.13
CA TYR A 33 13.50 7.81 2.93
C TYR A 33 12.67 7.61 4.21
N THR A 34 12.83 6.46 4.85
CA THR A 34 12.17 6.09 6.09
C THR A 34 12.51 7.04 7.23
N ALA A 35 13.79 7.36 7.42
CA ALA A 35 14.24 8.28 8.46
C ALA A 35 13.70 9.69 8.24
N LYS A 36 13.66 10.15 6.97
CA LYS A 36 13.09 11.46 6.59
C LYS A 36 11.59 11.51 6.90
N LYS A 37 10.81 10.52 6.44
CA LYS A 37 9.36 10.43 6.70
C LYS A 37 9.04 10.34 8.19
N LEU A 38 9.81 9.58 8.97
CA LEU A 38 9.63 9.49 10.43
C LEU A 38 9.81 10.84 11.14
N ASN A 39 10.79 11.64 10.71
CA ASN A 39 11.01 12.96 11.28
C ASN A 39 9.87 13.93 10.91
N GLU A 40 9.43 13.93 9.65
CA GLU A 40 8.28 14.73 9.21
C GLU A 40 7.00 14.42 10.02
N ILE A 41 6.74 13.12 10.29
CA ILE A 41 5.60 12.67 11.10
C ILE A 41 5.76 13.06 12.58
N LYS A 42 6.96 12.96 13.17
CA LYS A 42 7.21 13.35 14.55
C LYS A 42 6.92 14.83 14.82
N ASP A 43 7.25 15.69 13.88
CA ASP A 43 7.04 17.13 14.02
C ASP A 43 5.55 17.50 13.94
N GLN A 44 4.74 16.72 13.20
CA GLN A 44 3.30 16.91 13.07
C GLN A 44 2.49 16.40 14.29
N VAL A 45 2.94 15.33 14.96
CA VAL A 45 2.22 14.69 16.08
C VAL A 45 2.26 15.49 17.38
N ASN A 46 3.24 16.36 17.57
CA ASN A 46 3.40 17.13 18.82
C ASN A 46 2.35 18.23 19.05
N SER A 47 1.37 18.41 18.12
CA SER A 47 0.40 19.52 18.14
C SER A 47 -1.08 19.13 18.30
N ALA A 48 -1.46 17.86 18.55
CA ALA A 48 -2.84 17.40 18.31
C ALA A 48 -3.75 17.23 19.55
N ASN A 49 -4.90 17.84 19.51
CA ASN A 49 -6.05 17.80 20.44
C ASN A 49 -7.12 16.75 19.99
N PRO A 50 -7.92 16.12 20.90
CA PRO A 50 -8.73 14.92 20.62
C PRO A 50 -10.01 15.08 19.77
N THR A 51 -10.35 16.25 19.28
CA THR A 51 -11.53 16.46 18.42
C THR A 51 -11.24 16.11 16.96
N LYS A 52 -12.23 15.52 16.26
CA LYS A 52 -12.18 15.33 14.81
C LYS A 52 -11.90 16.67 14.14
N THR A 53 -10.77 16.76 13.46
CA THR A 53 -10.40 17.97 12.73
C THR A 53 -10.50 17.71 11.24
N TYR A 54 -10.85 18.76 10.50
CA TYR A 54 -10.95 18.71 9.04
C TYR A 54 -10.10 19.82 8.45
N THR A 55 -9.29 19.47 7.46
CA THR A 55 -8.56 20.45 6.66
C THR A 55 -9.05 20.36 5.23
N ASN A 56 -9.56 21.46 4.69
CA ASN A 56 -10.18 21.50 3.36
C ASN A 56 -11.26 20.41 3.17
N GLY A 57 -12.05 20.14 4.21
CA GLY A 57 -13.10 19.13 4.20
C GLY A 57 -12.60 17.67 4.30
N ILE A 58 -11.30 17.43 4.41
CA ILE A 58 -10.71 16.10 4.61
C ILE A 58 -10.52 15.88 6.11
N LEU A 59 -10.95 14.72 6.60
CA LEU A 59 -10.73 14.30 7.99
C LEU A 59 -9.23 14.12 8.24
N THR A 60 -8.74 14.79 9.27
CA THR A 60 -7.35 14.75 9.71
C THR A 60 -7.27 14.25 11.15
N ASN A 61 -6.09 14.07 11.70
CA ASN A 61 -5.88 13.63 13.07
C ASN A 61 -6.61 12.31 13.40
N ILE A 62 -6.45 11.31 12.51
CA ILE A 62 -7.11 10.02 12.61
C ILE A 62 -6.30 9.09 13.53
N ASP A 63 -7.00 8.51 14.52
CA ASP A 63 -6.41 7.45 15.35
C ASP A 63 -6.42 6.13 14.58
N CYS A 64 -5.24 5.52 14.44
CA CYS A 64 -5.10 4.22 13.79
C CYS A 64 -3.97 3.38 14.40
N LYS A 65 -4.12 2.07 14.36
CA LYS A 65 -3.12 1.09 14.82
C LYS A 65 -2.35 0.54 13.63
N VAL A 66 -1.02 0.61 13.69
CA VAL A 66 -0.15 -0.02 12.68
C VAL A 66 -0.18 -1.54 12.82
N LEU A 67 -0.56 -2.21 11.76
CA LEU A 67 -0.64 -3.66 11.64
C LEU A 67 0.33 -4.13 10.56
N LYS A 68 1.43 -4.73 11.00
CA LYS A 68 2.51 -5.19 10.13
C LYS A 68 2.24 -6.59 9.61
N ASN A 69 2.46 -6.82 8.33
CA ASN A 69 2.40 -8.10 7.64
C ASN A 69 3.75 -8.44 7.00
N ASN A 70 3.83 -9.53 6.24
CA ASN A 70 5.12 -9.95 5.68
C ASN A 70 5.59 -9.08 4.52
N PHE A 71 4.66 -8.46 3.76
CA PHE A 71 4.97 -7.66 2.56
C PHE A 71 4.28 -6.29 2.54
N TYR A 72 3.49 -6.00 3.55
CA TYR A 72 2.80 -4.72 3.65
C TYR A 72 2.49 -4.37 5.10
N SER A 73 2.24 -3.11 5.36
CA SER A 73 1.71 -2.61 6.62
C SER A 73 0.55 -1.67 6.37
N VAL A 74 -0.41 -1.67 7.28
CA VAL A 74 -1.54 -0.74 7.25
C VAL A 74 -1.70 -0.04 8.59
N CYS A 75 -2.06 1.23 8.56
CA CYS A 75 -2.58 1.95 9.71
C CYS A 75 -4.10 1.85 9.70
N TYR A 76 -4.66 1.02 10.56
CA TYR A 76 -6.09 0.71 10.62
C TYR A 76 -6.79 1.52 11.71
N SER A 77 -7.80 2.30 11.33
CA SER A 77 -8.65 3.03 12.28
C SER A 77 -9.79 2.15 12.78
N SER A 78 -9.77 1.84 14.08
CA SER A 78 -10.87 1.12 14.73
C SER A 78 -12.14 1.97 14.87
N GLU A 79 -12.03 3.28 14.85
CA GLU A 79 -13.18 4.18 14.82
C GLU A 79 -13.89 4.16 13.47
N LEU A 80 -13.12 4.32 12.38
CA LEU A 80 -13.65 4.37 11.02
C LEU A 80 -13.87 2.98 10.42
N LYS A 81 -13.30 1.93 11.03
CA LYS A 81 -13.31 0.54 10.54
C LYS A 81 -12.72 0.40 9.13
N ASN A 82 -11.66 1.16 8.90
CA ASN A 82 -10.96 1.23 7.62
C ASN A 82 -9.44 1.25 7.80
N PRO A 83 -8.67 0.67 6.86
CA PRO A 83 -7.28 1.06 6.67
C PRO A 83 -7.26 2.51 6.17
N ILE A 84 -6.42 3.34 6.77
CA ILE A 84 -6.33 4.77 6.44
C ILE A 84 -5.08 5.07 5.63
N TYR A 85 -3.98 4.45 5.98
CA TYR A 85 -2.71 4.53 5.27
C TYR A 85 -2.10 3.14 5.18
N GLY A 86 -1.48 2.85 4.06
CA GLY A 86 -0.80 1.59 3.86
C GLY A 86 0.44 1.74 3.01
N VAL A 87 1.36 0.81 3.20
CA VAL A 87 2.60 0.72 2.44
C VAL A 87 2.91 -0.72 2.09
N SER A 88 3.32 -0.95 0.84
CA SER A 88 3.81 -2.25 0.37
C SER A 88 4.94 -2.05 -0.64
N VAL A 89 5.62 -3.13 -0.99
CA VAL A 89 6.59 -3.14 -2.09
C VAL A 89 6.17 -4.20 -3.10
N LEU A 90 6.04 -3.81 -4.35
CA LEU A 90 5.86 -4.72 -5.48
C LEU A 90 7.23 -5.06 -6.07
N PHE A 91 7.49 -6.34 -6.26
CA PHE A 91 8.73 -6.86 -6.86
C PHE A 91 8.41 -7.39 -8.25
N GLY A 92 9.06 -6.85 -9.28
CA GLY A 92 8.83 -7.21 -10.68
C GLY A 92 8.96 -8.70 -10.96
N ASP A 93 9.95 -9.35 -10.34
CA ASP A 93 10.19 -10.78 -10.50
C ASP A 93 9.13 -11.65 -9.78
N LEU A 94 8.37 -11.10 -8.86
CA LEU A 94 7.35 -11.82 -8.10
C LEU A 94 5.94 -11.64 -8.63
N VAL A 95 5.59 -10.48 -9.18
CA VAL A 95 4.21 -10.17 -9.64
C VAL A 95 3.70 -11.10 -10.76
N ASP A 96 4.59 -11.89 -11.39
CA ASP A 96 4.23 -12.86 -12.45
C ASP A 96 4.68 -14.28 -12.12
N LYS A 97 5.18 -14.53 -10.91
CA LYS A 97 5.95 -15.77 -10.65
C LYS A 97 5.11 -17.04 -10.64
N ASN A 98 4.00 -17.07 -9.95
CA ASN A 98 3.22 -18.31 -9.74
C ASN A 98 1.74 -18.18 -10.11
N ASN A 99 1.17 -16.97 -10.07
CA ASN A 99 -0.21 -16.66 -10.41
C ASN A 99 -1.22 -17.62 -9.75
N ILE A 100 -1.20 -17.68 -8.42
CA ILE A 100 -2.10 -18.55 -7.66
C ILE A 100 -3.53 -18.02 -7.79
N GLU A 101 -4.37 -18.68 -8.58
CA GLU A 101 -5.77 -18.28 -8.82
C GLU A 101 -6.71 -18.51 -7.63
N LYS A 102 -6.24 -19.19 -6.59
CA LYS A 102 -7.04 -19.52 -5.43
C LYS A 102 -7.46 -18.27 -4.67
N ARG A 103 -8.76 -17.98 -4.65
CA ARG A 103 -9.32 -16.99 -3.75
C ARG A 103 -9.48 -17.55 -2.34
N TYR A 104 -8.92 -16.85 -1.36
CA TYR A 104 -9.13 -17.19 0.04
C TYR A 104 -10.38 -16.54 0.61
N GLU A 105 -10.89 -17.08 1.70
CA GLU A 105 -11.93 -16.41 2.47
C GLU A 105 -11.36 -15.20 3.20
N PHE A 106 -12.09 -14.10 3.20
CA PHE A 106 -11.77 -12.95 4.01
C PHE A 106 -11.91 -13.30 5.50
N LYS A 107 -10.91 -12.93 6.28
CA LYS A 107 -10.86 -13.23 7.72
C LYS A 107 -10.61 -11.98 8.53
N THR A 108 -11.26 -11.92 9.70
CA THR A 108 -10.95 -10.91 10.70
C THR A 108 -9.48 -11.03 11.14
N ASP A 109 -8.87 -9.92 11.44
CA ASP A 109 -7.51 -9.87 11.95
C ASP A 109 -7.52 -10.13 13.47
N THR A 110 -6.84 -11.17 13.91
CA THR A 110 -6.81 -11.57 15.32
C THR A 110 -6.06 -10.59 16.24
N ARG A 111 -5.34 -9.62 15.64
CA ARG A 111 -4.65 -8.54 16.38
C ARG A 111 -5.61 -7.45 16.87
N LEU A 112 -6.87 -7.48 16.41
CA LEU A 112 -7.95 -6.59 16.81
C LEU A 112 -9.16 -7.38 17.31
N ALA A 113 -9.87 -6.84 18.28
CA ALA A 113 -11.15 -7.41 18.69
C ALA A 113 -12.19 -7.26 17.55
N LYS A 114 -13.20 -8.15 17.50
CA LYS A 114 -14.23 -8.16 16.43
C LYS A 114 -15.01 -6.85 16.34
N TYR A 115 -15.23 -6.15 17.44
CA TYR A 115 -15.93 -4.87 17.45
C TYR A 115 -15.07 -3.70 16.94
N GLN A 116 -13.75 -3.87 16.92
CA GLN A 116 -12.80 -2.86 16.44
C GLN A 116 -12.62 -2.87 14.93
N GLN A 117 -13.12 -3.88 14.23
CA GLN A 117 -12.90 -4.05 12.80
C GLN A 117 -14.18 -4.44 12.06
N ALA A 118 -14.20 -4.19 10.75
CA ALA A 118 -15.20 -4.72 9.86
C ALA A 118 -15.08 -6.25 9.75
N THR A 119 -16.18 -6.91 9.41
CA THR A 119 -16.25 -8.35 9.13
C THR A 119 -16.88 -8.59 7.78
N THR A 120 -16.75 -9.80 7.26
CA THR A 120 -17.41 -10.18 6.00
C THR A 120 -18.94 -10.02 6.04
N GLN A 121 -19.54 -10.26 7.21
CA GLN A 121 -20.97 -10.12 7.43
C GLN A 121 -21.46 -8.68 7.26
N ASP A 122 -20.66 -7.71 7.67
CA ASP A 122 -21.00 -6.29 7.55
C ASP A 122 -21.14 -5.84 6.08
N TYR A 123 -20.44 -6.49 5.17
CA TYR A 123 -20.52 -6.21 3.72
C TYR A 123 -21.69 -6.90 3.02
N THR A 124 -22.37 -7.85 3.68
CA THR A 124 -23.50 -8.56 3.09
C THR A 124 -24.64 -7.59 2.80
N ARG A 125 -25.03 -7.49 1.53
CA ARG A 125 -26.08 -6.55 1.04
C ARG A 125 -25.78 -5.07 1.32
N SER A 126 -24.54 -4.70 1.61
CA SER A 126 -24.15 -3.31 1.84
C SER A 126 -24.17 -2.43 0.58
N GLY A 127 -24.09 -3.05 -0.58
CA GLY A 127 -23.90 -2.35 -1.86
C GLY A 127 -22.44 -2.10 -2.23
N PHE A 128 -21.50 -2.35 -1.31
CA PHE A 128 -20.07 -2.20 -1.50
C PHE A 128 -19.38 -3.55 -1.72
N ASP A 129 -18.33 -3.53 -2.53
CA ASP A 129 -17.38 -4.63 -2.63
C ASP A 129 -16.39 -4.56 -1.45
N ARG A 130 -15.79 -5.70 -1.11
CA ARG A 130 -14.62 -5.79 -0.22
C ARG A 130 -13.39 -5.51 -1.04
N GLY A 131 -13.07 -4.22 -1.23
CA GLY A 131 -11.90 -3.79 -1.96
C GLY A 131 -10.62 -4.06 -1.17
N HIS A 132 -9.59 -4.59 -1.84
CA HIS A 132 -8.27 -4.69 -1.25
C HIS A 132 -7.65 -3.29 -1.17
N PHE A 133 -7.06 -2.98 -0.04
CA PHE A 133 -6.31 -1.75 0.15
C PHE A 133 -4.89 -1.91 -0.42
N VAL A 134 -3.85 -1.49 0.25
CA VAL A 134 -2.47 -1.42 -0.25
C VAL A 134 -1.89 -2.75 -0.78
N ALA A 135 -2.43 -3.88 -0.37
CA ALA A 135 -1.97 -5.20 -0.80
C ALA A 135 -3.10 -5.93 -1.53
N ASN A 136 -3.16 -5.77 -2.86
CA ASN A 136 -4.13 -6.48 -3.70
C ASN A 136 -3.70 -7.93 -3.97
N ASP A 137 -4.66 -8.81 -4.23
CA ASP A 137 -4.41 -10.24 -4.40
C ASP A 137 -3.52 -10.55 -5.60
N ALA A 138 -3.75 -9.90 -6.73
CA ALA A 138 -2.99 -10.14 -7.97
C ALA A 138 -1.53 -9.66 -7.92
N SER A 139 -1.13 -8.93 -6.90
CA SER A 139 0.26 -8.53 -6.69
C SER A 139 1.00 -9.44 -5.71
N PHE A 140 0.27 -10.29 -4.98
CA PHE A 140 0.82 -11.16 -3.93
C PHE A 140 0.49 -12.64 -4.13
N ASP A 141 0.00 -13.02 -5.32
CA ASP A 141 -0.35 -14.39 -5.69
C ASP A 141 0.85 -15.27 -6.07
N PHE A 142 2.07 -14.77 -5.89
CA PHE A 142 3.30 -15.55 -6.12
C PHE A 142 3.51 -16.67 -5.09
N ALA A 143 2.86 -16.62 -3.93
CA ALA A 143 2.88 -17.67 -2.93
C ALA A 143 1.65 -17.65 -2.03
N SER A 144 1.30 -18.83 -1.46
CA SER A 144 0.08 -19.01 -0.65
C SER A 144 0.02 -18.15 0.60
N ASN A 145 1.14 -17.91 1.29
CA ASN A 145 1.15 -17.11 2.52
C ASN A 145 1.00 -15.62 2.25
N PRO A 146 1.77 -15.00 1.35
CA PRO A 146 1.54 -13.61 0.93
C PRO A 146 0.10 -13.39 0.47
N LEU A 147 -0.40 -14.22 -0.43
CA LEU A 147 -1.76 -14.12 -0.94
C LEU A 147 -2.82 -14.20 0.18
N ARG A 148 -2.66 -15.12 1.14
CA ARG A 148 -3.60 -15.27 2.27
C ARG A 148 -3.62 -14.03 3.18
N GLU A 149 -2.49 -13.34 3.33
CA GLU A 149 -2.41 -12.13 4.15
C GLU A 149 -3.22 -10.98 3.56
N THR A 150 -3.34 -10.87 2.24
CA THR A 150 -4.12 -9.80 1.60
C THR A 150 -5.61 -9.88 1.98
N TYR A 151 -6.12 -11.08 2.30
CA TYR A 151 -7.52 -11.33 2.67
C TYR A 151 -7.86 -11.05 4.14
N ARG A 152 -6.97 -10.38 4.90
CA ARG A 152 -7.32 -9.88 6.24
C ARG A 152 -8.25 -8.67 6.13
N MET A 153 -9.33 -8.65 6.91
CA MET A 153 -10.31 -7.56 6.90
C MET A 153 -9.69 -6.18 7.24
N THR A 154 -8.52 -6.15 7.85
CA THR A 154 -7.76 -4.92 8.11
C THR A 154 -7.07 -4.35 6.86
N ASN A 155 -7.01 -5.12 5.77
CA ASN A 155 -6.56 -4.68 4.45
C ASN A 155 -7.76 -4.43 3.49
N ILE A 156 -8.98 -4.35 4.02
CA ILE A 156 -10.20 -4.25 3.21
C ILE A 156 -10.92 -2.94 3.51
N THR A 157 -11.31 -2.25 2.44
CA THR A 157 -12.06 -1.00 2.48
C THR A 157 -13.38 -1.14 1.68
N PRO A 158 -14.45 -0.38 2.03
CA PRO A 158 -15.67 -0.39 1.24
C PRO A 158 -15.49 0.39 -0.06
N GLU A 159 -15.50 -0.32 -1.15
CA GLU A 159 -15.40 0.24 -2.49
C GLU A 159 -16.71 0.08 -3.25
N ALA A 160 -17.14 1.15 -3.93
CA ALA A 160 -18.25 1.08 -4.85
C ALA A 160 -17.90 0.12 -6.00
N LYS A 161 -18.89 -0.62 -6.52
CA LYS A 161 -18.63 -1.75 -7.45
C LYS A 161 -17.83 -1.36 -8.69
N ASN A 162 -18.17 -0.25 -9.34
CA ASN A 162 -17.43 0.17 -10.52
C ASN A 162 -16.05 0.75 -10.15
N THR A 163 -15.93 1.39 -8.97
CA THR A 163 -14.65 1.85 -8.45
C THR A 163 -13.71 0.67 -8.27
N ASN A 164 -14.11 -0.37 -7.53
CA ASN A 164 -13.29 -1.57 -7.31
C ASN A 164 -12.96 -2.30 -8.63
N ARG A 165 -14.01 -2.68 -9.36
CA ARG A 165 -13.88 -3.62 -10.50
C ARG A 165 -13.27 -3.01 -11.75
N HIS A 166 -13.13 -1.69 -11.84
CA HIS A 166 -12.61 -0.99 -13.02
C HIS A 166 -11.50 0.00 -12.66
N SER A 167 -11.81 1.02 -11.85
CA SER A 167 -10.89 2.13 -11.60
C SER A 167 -9.69 1.69 -10.77
N VAL A 168 -9.93 1.07 -9.61
CA VAL A 168 -8.88 0.53 -8.73
C VAL A 168 -8.08 -0.54 -9.48
N LEU A 169 -8.75 -1.51 -10.10
CA LEU A 169 -8.10 -2.58 -10.85
C LEU A 169 -7.14 -2.04 -11.93
N SER A 170 -7.48 -0.93 -12.60
CA SER A 170 -6.61 -0.34 -13.63
C SER A 170 -5.36 0.30 -13.02
N VAL A 171 -5.48 0.94 -11.85
CA VAL A 171 -4.36 1.56 -11.13
C VAL A 171 -3.44 0.47 -10.54
N GLU A 172 -4.00 -0.58 -9.95
CA GLU A 172 -3.22 -1.73 -9.45
C GLU A 172 -2.45 -2.44 -10.58
N LYS A 173 -3.07 -2.58 -11.77
CA LYS A 173 -2.41 -3.11 -12.95
C LYS A 173 -1.22 -2.24 -13.38
N GLU A 174 -1.38 -0.92 -13.29
CA GLU A 174 -0.27 0.00 -13.57
C GLU A 174 0.86 -0.16 -12.56
N GLY A 175 0.58 -0.29 -11.28
CA GLY A 175 1.60 -0.59 -10.26
C GLY A 175 2.41 -1.85 -10.60
N ARG A 176 1.75 -2.92 -11.05
CA ARG A 176 2.45 -4.14 -11.51
C ARG A 176 3.28 -3.90 -12.78
N ASN A 177 2.80 -3.08 -13.72
CA ASN A 177 3.57 -2.71 -14.90
C ASN A 177 4.85 -1.92 -14.52
N LEU A 178 4.71 -0.99 -13.58
CA LEU A 178 5.85 -0.24 -13.05
C LEU A 178 6.85 -1.15 -12.35
N ALA A 179 6.37 -2.11 -11.53
CA ALA A 179 7.24 -3.08 -10.89
C ALA A 179 8.01 -3.94 -11.90
N ARG A 180 7.37 -4.41 -12.98
CA ARG A 180 8.06 -5.13 -14.08
C ARG A 180 9.13 -4.26 -14.74
N LYS A 181 8.80 -2.99 -14.98
CA LYS A 181 9.70 -2.06 -15.69
C LYS A 181 10.88 -1.63 -14.83
N TYR A 182 10.66 -1.39 -13.54
CA TYR A 182 11.65 -0.82 -12.63
C TYR A 182 12.14 -1.79 -11.56
N HIS A 183 11.83 -3.09 -11.71
CA HIS A 183 12.16 -4.21 -10.83
C HIS A 183 11.49 -4.17 -9.47
N GLN A 184 11.23 -3.02 -8.91
CA GLN A 184 10.52 -2.85 -7.66
C GLN A 184 9.90 -1.44 -7.56
N VAL A 185 8.79 -1.36 -6.86
CA VAL A 185 8.04 -0.11 -6.65
C VAL A 185 7.52 -0.09 -5.22
N LEU A 186 7.77 1.01 -4.52
CA LEU A 186 7.08 1.28 -3.26
C LEU A 186 5.67 1.76 -3.58
N VAL A 187 4.69 1.16 -2.94
CA VAL A 187 3.28 1.56 -3.02
C VAL A 187 2.87 2.17 -1.70
N GLU A 188 2.41 3.40 -1.75
CA GLU A 188 1.70 4.03 -0.64
C GLU A 188 0.25 4.25 -1.05
N GLU A 189 -0.67 3.97 -0.15
CA GLU A 189 -2.10 4.20 -0.36
C GLU A 189 -2.71 4.95 0.82
N LEU A 190 -3.58 5.92 0.52
CA LEU A 190 -4.22 6.77 1.50
C LEU A 190 -5.73 6.80 1.26
N THR A 191 -6.50 6.48 2.30
CA THR A 191 -7.96 6.60 2.32
C THR A 191 -8.37 8.03 2.62
N ILE A 192 -9.24 8.60 1.79
CA ILE A 192 -9.78 9.94 2.00
C ILE A 192 -11.19 9.86 2.59
N ILE A 193 -11.33 10.40 3.79
CA ILE A 193 -12.62 10.58 4.47
C ILE A 193 -12.95 12.07 4.47
N LYS A 194 -14.05 12.45 3.85
CA LYS A 194 -14.50 13.85 3.82
C LYS A 194 -15.51 14.15 4.93
N GLN A 195 -15.64 15.42 5.27
CA GLN A 195 -16.67 15.90 6.20
C GLN A 195 -18.06 15.45 5.73
N GLY A 196 -18.90 14.99 6.65
CA GLY A 196 -20.22 14.48 6.33
C GLY A 196 -20.22 13.08 5.70
N TYR A 197 -19.11 12.31 5.83
CA TYR A 197 -19.05 10.94 5.33
C TYR A 197 -20.20 10.09 5.89
N ARG A 198 -20.68 9.18 5.05
CA ARG A 198 -21.70 8.20 5.40
C ARG A 198 -21.06 6.94 5.98
N THR A 199 -21.85 6.19 6.72
CA THR A 199 -21.49 4.89 7.27
C THR A 199 -22.48 3.82 6.84
N PHE A 200 -22.12 2.57 6.94
CA PHE A 200 -23.02 1.43 6.78
C PHE A 200 -22.76 0.38 7.85
N SER A 201 -23.66 -0.60 7.96
CA SER A 201 -23.73 -1.63 9.00
C SER A 201 -23.96 -1.08 10.41
N SER A 202 -24.34 -1.97 11.32
CA SER A 202 -24.48 -1.65 12.75
C SER A 202 -23.18 -1.23 13.43
N LYS A 203 -22.04 -1.46 12.76
CA LYS A 203 -20.71 -1.07 13.25
C LYS A 203 -20.26 0.32 12.80
N ASN A 204 -21.08 1.04 12.03
CA ASN A 204 -20.76 2.38 11.53
C ASN A 204 -19.46 2.41 10.72
N ILE A 205 -19.30 1.50 9.76
CA ILE A 205 -18.13 1.45 8.87
C ILE A 205 -18.18 2.69 7.97
N ALA A 206 -17.16 3.52 8.03
CA ALA A 206 -17.08 4.74 7.22
C ALA A 206 -16.93 4.41 5.73
N ILE A 207 -17.64 5.14 4.88
CA ILE A 207 -17.51 5.03 3.42
C ILE A 207 -16.50 6.08 2.96
N PRO A 208 -15.33 5.66 2.44
CA PRO A 208 -14.35 6.58 1.88
C PRO A 208 -14.91 7.40 0.73
N SER A 209 -14.44 8.63 0.59
CA SER A 209 -14.74 9.48 -0.56
C SER A 209 -13.86 9.17 -1.76
N GLY A 210 -12.73 8.53 -1.53
CA GLY A 210 -11.77 8.12 -2.56
C GLY A 210 -10.47 7.64 -1.96
N PHE A 211 -9.55 7.28 -2.85
CA PHE A 211 -8.26 6.69 -2.53
C PHE A 211 -7.16 7.38 -3.31
N TRP A 212 -6.02 7.61 -2.66
CA TRP A 212 -4.78 7.98 -3.31
C TRP A 212 -3.87 6.77 -3.42
N TYR A 213 -3.24 6.61 -4.57
CA TYR A 213 -2.14 5.69 -4.82
C TYR A 213 -0.91 6.49 -5.21
N HIS A 214 0.19 6.23 -4.55
CA HIS A 214 1.51 6.74 -4.87
C HIS A 214 2.44 5.56 -5.16
N TYR A 215 2.98 5.53 -6.36
CA TYR A 215 3.99 4.57 -6.80
C TYR A 215 5.34 5.28 -6.81
N ASP A 216 6.16 5.04 -5.80
CA ASP A 216 7.50 5.62 -5.73
C ASP A 216 8.51 4.71 -6.45
N ILE A 217 9.05 5.23 -7.54
CA ILE A 217 9.99 4.55 -8.43
C ILE A 217 11.42 4.98 -8.11
N SER A 218 11.60 6.12 -7.42
CA SER A 218 12.90 6.75 -7.17
C SER A 218 13.80 5.97 -6.21
N LEU A 219 13.25 4.95 -5.53
CA LEU A 219 13.99 4.11 -4.58
C LEU A 219 14.97 3.13 -5.25
N THR A 220 15.06 3.09 -6.57
CA THR A 220 16.03 2.29 -7.31
C THR A 220 17.11 3.18 -7.88
N ASP A 221 18.34 3.06 -7.39
CA ASP A 221 19.49 3.89 -7.80
C ASP A 221 19.73 3.92 -9.32
N SER A 222 19.28 2.89 -10.03
CA SER A 222 19.40 2.81 -11.49
C SER A 222 18.47 3.78 -12.24
N TYR A 223 17.57 4.47 -11.55
CA TYR A 223 16.51 5.27 -12.15
C TYR A 223 16.33 6.62 -11.45
N GLU A 224 17.44 7.30 -11.09
CA GLU A 224 17.46 8.62 -10.42
C GLU A 224 16.55 9.67 -11.06
N ASN A 225 16.22 9.52 -12.36
CA ASN A 225 15.36 10.41 -13.11
C ASN A 225 13.92 9.84 -13.29
N ALA A 226 13.61 8.67 -12.73
CA ALA A 226 12.27 8.11 -12.82
C ALA A 226 11.33 8.90 -11.91
N LYS A 227 10.26 9.41 -12.50
CA LYS A 227 9.24 10.16 -11.74
C LYS A 227 8.25 9.18 -11.14
N SER A 228 7.94 9.39 -9.86
CA SER A 228 6.83 8.74 -9.19
C SER A 228 5.50 8.97 -9.91
N GLU A 229 4.58 8.05 -9.79
CA GLU A 229 3.24 8.15 -10.35
C GLU A 229 2.19 8.20 -9.26
N CYS A 230 1.26 9.13 -9.38
CA CYS A 230 0.19 9.34 -8.41
C CYS A 230 -1.17 9.29 -9.06
N PHE A 231 -2.13 8.68 -8.36
CA PHE A 231 -3.50 8.54 -8.82
C PHE A 231 -4.46 8.88 -7.70
N TYR A 232 -5.55 9.58 -8.03
CA TYR A 232 -6.69 9.76 -7.15
C TYR A 232 -7.92 9.07 -7.75
N ILE A 233 -8.53 8.18 -7.01
CA ILE A 233 -9.69 7.39 -7.41
C ILE A 233 -10.89 7.81 -6.56
N PRO A 234 -11.91 8.50 -7.12
CA PRO A 234 -13.15 8.76 -6.42
C PRO A 234 -13.92 7.45 -6.13
N ASN A 235 -14.50 7.33 -4.95
CA ASN A 235 -15.33 6.18 -4.57
C ASN A 235 -16.83 6.46 -4.84
N ASP A 236 -17.15 6.85 -6.05
CA ASP A 236 -18.48 7.34 -6.48
C ASP A 236 -19.23 6.41 -7.43
N ASN A 237 -18.74 5.18 -7.59
CA ASN A 237 -19.28 4.15 -8.47
C ASN A 237 -19.18 4.46 -9.98
N GLN A 238 -18.40 5.45 -10.39
CA GLN A 238 -18.09 5.72 -11.79
C GLN A 238 -16.90 4.89 -12.26
N LYS A 239 -16.81 4.72 -13.59
CA LYS A 239 -15.66 4.09 -14.24
C LYS A 239 -14.75 5.18 -14.78
N TYR A 240 -13.55 5.27 -14.25
CA TYR A 240 -12.56 6.23 -14.70
C TYR A 240 -11.46 5.53 -15.50
N PRO A 241 -11.12 6.01 -16.71
CA PRO A 241 -9.91 5.54 -17.39
C PRO A 241 -8.67 6.02 -16.62
N LEU A 242 -7.58 5.24 -16.68
CA LEU A 242 -6.35 5.46 -15.92
C LEU A 242 -5.85 6.91 -16.01
N GLN A 243 -5.85 7.49 -17.20
CA GLN A 243 -5.35 8.85 -17.45
C GLN A 243 -6.17 9.93 -16.71
N LYS A 244 -7.45 9.68 -16.45
CA LYS A 244 -8.32 10.62 -15.73
C LYS A 244 -8.10 10.57 -14.20
N MET A 245 -7.48 9.49 -13.72
CA MET A 245 -7.14 9.34 -12.31
C MET A 245 -5.72 9.80 -11.97
N ARG A 246 -4.83 9.90 -12.97
CA ARG A 246 -3.45 10.40 -12.80
C ARG A 246 -3.46 11.83 -12.27
N ARG A 247 -2.59 12.09 -11.28
CA ARG A 247 -2.43 13.40 -10.63
C ARG A 247 -0.95 13.77 -10.52
N ASP A 248 -0.68 15.04 -10.26
CA ASP A 248 0.64 15.48 -9.83
C ASP A 248 0.92 14.92 -8.41
N CYS A 249 2.07 14.30 -8.21
CA CYS A 249 2.43 13.73 -6.92
C CYS A 249 2.58 14.79 -5.81
N LYS A 250 2.76 16.06 -6.16
CA LYS A 250 2.70 17.18 -5.20
C LYS A 250 1.32 17.30 -4.53
N GLU A 251 0.25 16.94 -5.24
CA GLU A 251 -1.10 16.89 -4.65
C GLU A 251 -1.20 15.78 -3.60
N TYR A 252 -0.63 14.59 -3.89
CA TYR A 252 -0.56 13.49 -2.93
C TYR A 252 0.24 13.89 -1.68
N GLU A 253 1.44 14.43 -1.87
CA GLU A 253 2.31 14.87 -0.76
C GLU A 253 1.62 15.92 0.12
N TRP A 254 0.86 16.84 -0.52
CA TRP A 254 0.10 17.83 0.22
C TRP A 254 -1.01 17.17 1.06
N VAL A 255 -1.80 16.26 0.46
CA VAL A 255 -2.89 15.55 1.14
C VAL A 255 -2.34 14.68 2.27
N GLU A 256 -1.29 13.92 2.02
CA GLU A 256 -0.64 13.06 3.00
C GLU A 256 -0.21 13.85 4.26
N LYS A 257 0.38 15.03 4.06
CA LYS A 257 0.77 15.94 5.16
C LYS A 257 -0.42 16.48 5.97
N GLN A 258 -1.63 16.53 5.37
CA GLN A 258 -2.84 16.97 6.08
C GLN A 258 -3.45 15.83 6.91
N VAL A 259 -3.31 14.58 6.46
CA VAL A 259 -3.82 13.42 7.19
C VAL A 259 -2.86 13.07 8.32
N VAL A 260 -2.97 13.81 9.42
CA VAL A 260 -2.17 13.56 10.63
C VAL A 260 -2.74 12.35 11.38
N PHE A 261 -1.88 11.39 11.69
CA PHE A 261 -2.25 10.21 12.45
C PHE A 261 -1.98 10.43 13.95
N LYS A 262 -3.05 10.33 14.75
CA LYS A 262 -2.98 10.44 16.21
C LYS A 262 -2.37 9.16 16.80
N ASN A 263 -1.48 9.31 17.76
CA ASN A 263 -0.81 8.21 18.48
C ASN A 263 0.07 7.30 17.62
N ASN A 264 0.33 7.64 16.37
CA ASN A 264 1.22 6.88 15.52
C ASN A 264 2.66 7.37 15.59
N LYS A 265 3.28 7.14 16.74
CA LYS A 265 4.73 7.33 16.86
C LYS A 265 5.54 6.36 15.98
N ASN A 266 4.88 5.35 15.37
CA ASN A 266 5.54 4.22 14.71
C ASN A 266 4.72 3.67 13.53
N VAL A 267 4.32 4.50 12.55
CA VAL A 267 4.19 3.98 11.19
C VAL A 267 5.64 3.76 10.73
N GLU A 268 6.22 2.64 11.20
CA GLU A 268 7.61 2.33 10.87
C GLU A 268 7.65 1.82 9.43
N LEU A 269 8.00 2.70 8.52
CA LEU A 269 8.59 2.35 7.23
C LEU A 269 9.84 1.45 7.40
N ASN A 270 10.31 1.27 8.64
CA ASN A 270 11.36 0.30 9.04
C ASN A 270 11.07 -1.16 8.66
N GLU A 271 9.85 -1.48 8.22
CA GLU A 271 9.51 -2.80 7.70
C GLU A 271 9.94 -3.04 6.24
N LEU A 272 10.27 -1.98 5.48
CA LEU A 272 10.68 -2.14 4.08
C LEU A 272 11.88 -3.08 3.91
N PRO A 273 12.95 -3.03 4.74
CA PRO A 273 14.04 -4.01 4.69
C PRO A 273 13.57 -5.45 4.92
N LYS A 274 12.54 -5.65 5.76
CA LYS A 274 11.93 -6.97 6.01
C LYS A 274 11.19 -7.47 4.76
N TYR A 275 10.46 -6.60 4.04
CA TYR A 275 9.79 -6.98 2.80
C TYR A 275 10.79 -7.45 1.76
N LEU A 276 11.93 -6.75 1.59
CA LEU A 276 13.03 -7.17 0.73
C LEU A 276 13.57 -8.54 1.12
N ASN A 277 13.85 -8.76 2.41
CA ASN A 277 14.36 -10.05 2.90
C ASN A 277 13.34 -11.18 2.74
N ASN A 278 12.05 -10.88 2.87
CA ASN A 278 11.00 -11.86 2.64
C ASN A 278 10.87 -12.21 1.15
N ALA A 279 11.01 -11.23 0.24
CA ALA A 279 10.96 -11.45 -1.20
C ALA A 279 12.06 -12.42 -1.69
N LYS A 280 13.27 -12.37 -1.09
CA LYS A 280 14.38 -13.30 -1.42
C LYS A 280 14.06 -14.78 -1.19
N LYS A 281 13.01 -15.09 -0.42
CA LYS A 281 12.58 -16.47 -0.12
C LYS A 281 11.77 -17.10 -1.25
N TYR A 282 11.31 -16.30 -2.20
CA TYR A 282 10.45 -16.68 -3.31
C TYR A 282 11.09 -16.38 -4.67
#